data_a17cf9333cd4a8d6a99a546a2a5b4da3
#
_entry.id   a17cf9333cd4a8d6a99a546a2a5b4da3
#
_cell.length_a   1.000
_cell.length_b   1.000
_cell.length_c   1.000
_cell.angle_alpha   90.00
_cell.angle_beta   90.00
_cell.angle_gamma   90.00
#
_symmetry.space_group_name_H-M   'P 1'
#
loop_
_entity.id
_entity.type
_entity.pdbx_description
1 polymer ?
#
loop_
_entity_poly.entity_id
_entity_poly.type
_entity_poly.pdbx_seq_one_letter_code
_entity_poly.pdbx_strand_id
1 'polypeptide(L)'
;MFYQNFFKKFIKFFTIISLSQLLVVSSFAAGGGGDESKKMDVKSNYYYKAVKLINKKSYEAAIDNLLKAEKTNKKDADIYNYLGFSYRKMGNLDKAAQYYDKALKISPKHKGALEYQGEMFLTQGNLKKAEANLKKLKKICFLGCKEEKMLKESIMKYNKGQKSSY
;
A
#
# COMPACT_ATOMS: atom_id res chain seq x y z
N MET A 1 18.39 -22.12 -46.85
CA MET A 1 18.47 -23.58 -46.74
C MET A 1 19.01 -24.04 -45.39
N PHE A 2 18.87 -23.23 -44.33
CA PHE A 2 19.41 -23.55 -42.98
C PHE A 2 18.32 -23.72 -41.88
N TYR A 3 17.06 -23.49 -42.22
CA TYR A 3 15.99 -23.47 -41.20
C TYR A 3 15.18 -24.78 -41.08
N GLN A 4 15.35 -25.71 -42.02
CA GLN A 4 14.59 -26.98 -42.02
C GLN A 4 15.22 -28.10 -41.14
N ASN A 5 16.45 -27.98 -40.73
CA ASN A 5 17.14 -29.04 -39.98
C ASN A 5 17.04 -28.89 -38.46
N PHE A 6 16.61 -27.73 -37.97
CA PHE A 6 16.48 -27.51 -36.54
C PHE A 6 15.21 -28.11 -35.95
N PHE A 7 14.13 -28.16 -36.75
CA PHE A 7 12.82 -28.67 -36.29
C PHE A 7 12.74 -30.21 -36.25
N LYS A 8 13.53 -30.92 -37.03
CA LYS A 8 13.51 -32.38 -37.02
C LYS A 8 14.25 -33.05 -35.85
N LYS A 9 15.13 -32.32 -35.15
CA LYS A 9 15.85 -32.83 -33.97
C LYS A 9 15.05 -32.70 -32.67
N PHE A 10 14.02 -31.84 -32.61
CA PHE A 10 13.23 -31.65 -31.42
C PHE A 10 12.06 -32.66 -31.26
N ILE A 11 11.65 -33.33 -32.34
CA ILE A 11 10.51 -34.25 -32.32
C ILE A 11 10.94 -35.69 -31.89
N LYS A 12 12.24 -36.00 -31.85
CA LYS A 12 12.70 -37.34 -31.43
C LYS A 12 12.98 -37.52 -29.95
N PHE A 13 12.80 -36.46 -29.12
CA PHE A 13 13.03 -36.56 -27.68
C PHE A 13 11.77 -36.68 -26.82
N PHE A 14 10.56 -36.75 -27.44
CA PHE A 14 9.30 -36.77 -26.72
C PHE A 14 8.52 -38.10 -26.76
N THR A 15 9.14 -39.19 -27.20
CA THR A 15 8.41 -40.48 -27.33
C THR A 15 8.99 -41.65 -26.56
N ILE A 16 9.64 -41.44 -25.43
CA ILE A 16 9.97 -42.53 -24.52
C ILE A 16 9.79 -42.02 -23.09
N ILE A 17 8.60 -41.88 -22.59
CA ILE A 17 8.22 -42.05 -21.17
C ILE A 17 6.73 -42.34 -21.18
N SER A 18 6.34 -43.58 -21.42
CA SER A 18 5.05 -44.08 -21.02
C SER A 18 5.25 -45.45 -20.37
N LEU A 19 4.57 -45.61 -19.28
CA LEU A 19 4.29 -46.87 -18.60
C LEU A 19 5.28 -47.33 -17.52
N SER A 20 5.09 -46.80 -16.31
CA SER A 20 5.15 -47.59 -15.08
C SER A 20 4.26 -46.94 -14.02
N GLN A 21 2.99 -47.33 -14.02
CA GLN A 21 2.12 -47.07 -12.87
C GLN A 21 2.50 -48.04 -11.76
N LEU A 22 3.15 -47.56 -10.72
CA LEU A 22 3.21 -48.23 -9.44
C LEU A 22 2.26 -47.49 -8.50
N LEU A 23 1.15 -48.16 -8.22
CA LEU A 23 0.24 -47.78 -7.11
C LEU A 23 0.98 -47.98 -5.79
N VAL A 24 1.48 -46.85 -5.21
CA VAL A 24 1.83 -46.82 -3.81
C VAL A 24 0.66 -46.19 -3.06
N VAL A 25 -0.14 -47.04 -2.45
CA VAL A 25 -1.12 -46.64 -1.44
C VAL A 25 -0.34 -46.38 -0.16
N SER A 26 0.09 -45.13 0.04
CA SER A 26 0.60 -44.69 1.34
C SER A 26 -0.56 -44.13 2.15
N SER A 27 -0.89 -44.83 3.22
CA SER A 27 -1.76 -44.39 4.29
C SER A 27 -1.30 -43.03 4.80
N PHE A 28 -2.12 -42.00 4.56
CA PHE A 28 -1.92 -40.65 5.06
C PHE A 28 -2.30 -40.65 6.54
N ALA A 29 -1.29 -40.74 7.41
CA ALA A 29 -1.45 -40.43 8.82
C ALA A 29 -1.80 -38.93 8.92
N ALA A 30 -2.90 -38.61 9.58
CA ALA A 30 -3.33 -37.27 9.90
C ALA A 30 -2.29 -36.61 10.83
N GLY A 31 -1.33 -35.90 10.26
CA GLY A 31 -0.46 -34.97 10.93
C GLY A 31 -1.01 -33.58 10.71
N GLY A 32 -1.52 -32.92 11.78
CA GLY A 32 -1.97 -31.55 11.76
C GLY A 32 -0.81 -30.60 11.41
N GLY A 33 -0.64 -30.32 10.14
CA GLY A 33 0.13 -29.19 9.65
C GLY A 33 -0.78 -27.97 9.65
N GLY A 34 -0.54 -27.03 10.56
CA GLY A 34 -1.24 -25.76 10.55
C GLY A 34 -1.07 -25.10 9.17
N ASP A 35 -2.16 -25.00 8.46
CA ASP A 35 -2.28 -24.15 7.28
C ASP A 35 -2.11 -22.70 7.75
N GLU A 36 -0.86 -22.22 7.78
CA GLU A 36 -0.59 -20.79 7.69
C GLU A 36 -1.04 -20.31 6.30
N SER A 37 -2.32 -20.41 6.05
CA SER A 37 -2.96 -19.66 4.99
C SER A 37 -2.62 -18.20 5.30
N LYS A 38 -1.74 -17.62 4.50
CA LYS A 38 -1.43 -16.20 4.43
C LYS A 38 -2.78 -15.50 4.41
N LYS A 39 -3.24 -15.06 5.58
CA LYS A 39 -4.53 -14.39 5.77
C LYS A 39 -4.46 -13.17 4.88
N MET A 40 -5.05 -13.26 3.69
CA MET A 40 -5.25 -12.10 2.84
C MET A 40 -5.98 -11.08 3.71
N ASP A 41 -5.35 -9.95 3.95
CA ASP A 41 -5.83 -8.90 4.85
C ASP A 41 -7.08 -8.29 4.20
N VAL A 42 -8.23 -8.95 4.40
CA VAL A 42 -9.50 -8.54 3.84
C VAL A 42 -9.93 -7.30 4.61
N LYS A 43 -9.79 -6.16 3.95
CA LYS A 43 -10.23 -4.89 4.52
C LYS A 43 -11.72 -4.94 4.84
N SER A 44 -12.09 -4.44 5.99
CA SER A 44 -13.48 -4.45 6.45
C SER A 44 -14.39 -3.62 5.53
N ASN A 45 -15.68 -3.94 5.49
CA ASN A 45 -16.68 -3.16 4.76
C ASN A 45 -16.70 -1.68 5.20
N TYR A 46 -16.39 -1.40 6.47
CA TYR A 46 -16.26 -0.04 6.99
C TYR A 46 -15.11 0.74 6.32
N TYR A 47 -13.98 0.09 6.02
CA TYR A 47 -12.88 0.71 5.29
C TYR A 47 -13.32 1.18 3.90
N TYR A 48 -13.94 0.30 3.11
CA TYR A 48 -14.38 0.66 1.76
C TYR A 48 -15.48 1.75 1.76
N LYS A 49 -16.37 1.72 2.76
CA LYS A 49 -17.36 2.77 2.93
C LYS A 49 -16.70 4.12 3.25
N ALA A 50 -15.68 4.11 4.10
CA ALA A 50 -14.93 5.32 4.43
C ALA A 50 -14.21 5.91 3.20
N VAL A 51 -13.56 5.07 2.38
CA VAL A 51 -12.92 5.53 1.14
C VAL A 51 -13.92 6.20 0.19
N LYS A 52 -15.13 5.63 0.06
CA LYS A 52 -16.21 6.26 -0.73
C LYS A 52 -16.63 7.62 -0.16
N LEU A 53 -16.69 7.75 1.19
CA LEU A 53 -17.04 9.00 1.86
C LEU A 53 -15.93 10.06 1.70
N ILE A 54 -14.67 9.67 1.76
CA ILE A 54 -13.53 10.55 1.48
C ILE A 54 -13.63 11.13 0.06
N ASN A 55 -13.93 10.30 -0.93
CA ASN A 55 -14.10 10.73 -2.32
C ASN A 55 -15.27 11.73 -2.48
N LYS A 56 -16.27 11.64 -1.61
CA LYS A 56 -17.39 12.60 -1.50
C LYS A 56 -17.08 13.80 -0.60
N LYS A 57 -15.87 13.90 -0.07
CA LYS A 57 -15.44 14.93 0.91
C LYS A 57 -16.23 14.92 2.22
N SER A 58 -16.93 13.84 2.54
CA SER A 58 -17.65 13.64 3.79
C SER A 58 -16.72 13.10 4.87
N TYR A 59 -15.79 13.93 5.33
CA TYR A 59 -14.65 13.50 6.17
C TYR A 59 -15.07 13.03 7.56
N GLU A 60 -16.06 13.66 8.21
CA GLU A 60 -16.58 13.23 9.50
C GLU A 60 -17.16 11.82 9.44
N ALA A 61 -18.05 11.57 8.48
CA ALA A 61 -18.64 10.25 8.30
C ALA A 61 -17.59 9.20 7.88
N ALA A 62 -16.51 9.62 7.17
CA ALA A 62 -15.38 8.75 6.86
C ALA A 62 -14.62 8.36 8.12
N ILE A 63 -14.35 9.30 9.03
CA ILE A 63 -13.68 9.06 10.32
C ILE A 63 -14.46 8.03 11.14
N ASP A 64 -15.78 8.16 11.27
CA ASP A 64 -16.63 7.21 12.01
C ASP A 64 -16.51 5.78 11.46
N ASN A 65 -16.48 5.64 10.14
CA ASN A 65 -16.31 4.35 9.51
C ASN A 65 -14.85 3.81 9.65
N LEU A 66 -13.83 4.68 9.56
CA LEU A 66 -12.43 4.28 9.78
C LEU A 66 -12.18 3.83 11.22
N LEU A 67 -12.79 4.49 12.21
CA LEU A 67 -12.69 4.06 13.62
C LEU A 67 -13.36 2.70 13.84
N LYS A 68 -14.46 2.39 13.13
CA LYS A 68 -15.04 1.04 13.13
C LYS A 68 -14.12 0.03 12.45
N ALA A 69 -13.48 0.41 11.34
CA ALA A 69 -12.48 -0.43 10.66
C ALA A 69 -11.24 -0.69 11.56
N GLU A 70 -10.75 0.31 12.30
CA GLU A 70 -9.65 0.17 13.25
C GLU A 70 -9.93 -0.91 14.30
N LYS A 71 -11.17 -1.02 14.80
CA LYS A 71 -11.55 -2.04 15.78
C LYS A 71 -11.39 -3.46 15.21
N THR A 72 -11.56 -3.64 13.91
CA THR A 72 -11.45 -4.94 13.24
C THR A 72 -10.02 -5.28 12.84
N ASN A 73 -9.21 -4.27 12.49
CA ASN A 73 -7.81 -4.45 12.11
C ASN A 73 -6.94 -3.27 12.56
N LYS A 74 -6.33 -3.42 13.74
CA LYS A 74 -5.43 -2.42 14.33
C LYS A 74 -4.04 -2.35 13.67
N LYS A 75 -3.73 -3.26 12.74
CA LYS A 75 -2.42 -3.32 12.06
C LYS A 75 -2.48 -2.86 10.60
N ASP A 76 -3.61 -2.36 10.14
CA ASP A 76 -3.76 -1.83 8.78
C ASP A 76 -3.33 -0.35 8.73
N ALA A 77 -2.18 -0.09 8.14
CA ALA A 77 -1.62 1.26 8.00
C ALA A 77 -2.49 2.19 7.14
N ASP A 78 -3.25 1.65 6.17
CA ASP A 78 -4.14 2.45 5.33
C ASP A 78 -5.28 3.09 6.13
N ILE A 79 -5.80 2.39 7.16
CA ILE A 79 -6.84 2.93 8.04
C ILE A 79 -6.32 4.20 8.73
N TYR A 80 -5.13 4.13 9.30
CA TYR A 80 -4.52 5.28 9.99
C TYR A 80 -4.13 6.39 9.00
N ASN A 81 -3.66 6.04 7.82
CA ASN A 81 -3.40 7.00 6.75
C ASN A 81 -4.65 7.79 6.38
N TYR A 82 -5.79 7.13 6.19
CA TYR A 82 -7.05 7.81 5.86
C TYR A 82 -7.68 8.54 7.05
N LEU A 83 -7.47 8.09 8.30
CA LEU A 83 -7.82 8.88 9.48
C LEU A 83 -7.00 10.19 9.51
N GLY A 84 -5.69 10.11 9.32
CA GLY A 84 -4.83 11.28 9.22
C GLY A 84 -5.25 12.23 8.12
N PHE A 85 -5.54 11.70 6.92
CA PHE A 85 -6.05 12.48 5.80
C PHE A 85 -7.36 13.20 6.13
N SER A 86 -8.33 12.49 6.69
CA SER A 86 -9.65 13.04 7.01
C SER A 86 -9.56 14.14 8.07
N TYR A 87 -8.79 13.92 9.15
CA TYR A 87 -8.56 14.95 10.17
C TYR A 87 -7.82 16.17 9.60
N ARG A 88 -6.84 15.98 8.73
CA ARG A 88 -6.16 17.09 8.05
C ARG A 88 -7.12 17.91 7.20
N LYS A 89 -8.00 17.25 6.45
CA LYS A 89 -9.02 17.94 5.61
C LYS A 89 -10.04 18.71 6.43
N MET A 90 -10.26 18.35 7.70
CA MET A 90 -11.05 19.07 8.66
C MET A 90 -10.27 20.14 9.45
N GLY A 91 -8.98 20.34 9.14
CA GLY A 91 -8.14 21.31 9.83
C GLY A 91 -7.55 20.86 11.17
N ASN A 92 -7.86 19.64 11.63
CA ASN A 92 -7.31 19.11 12.88
C ASN A 92 -5.94 18.48 12.64
N LEU A 93 -4.92 19.32 12.56
CA LEU A 93 -3.55 18.92 12.22
C LEU A 93 -2.90 18.07 13.31
N ASP A 94 -3.26 18.27 14.58
CA ASP A 94 -2.70 17.48 15.69
C ASP A 94 -3.16 16.01 15.63
N LYS A 95 -4.45 15.78 15.44
CA LYS A 95 -4.95 14.41 15.22
C LYS A 95 -4.42 13.81 13.93
N ALA A 96 -4.32 14.60 12.87
CA ALA A 96 -3.74 14.13 11.61
C ALA A 96 -2.29 13.64 11.81
N ALA A 97 -1.45 14.40 12.52
CA ALA A 97 -0.08 14.02 12.84
C ALA A 97 -0.02 12.67 13.58
N GLN A 98 -0.82 12.53 14.66
CA GLN A 98 -0.88 11.30 15.45
C GLN A 98 -1.23 10.07 14.59
N TYR A 99 -2.19 10.22 13.67
CA TYR A 99 -2.61 9.11 12.81
C TYR A 99 -1.61 8.79 11.71
N TYR A 100 -0.96 9.78 11.10
CA TYR A 100 0.14 9.52 10.16
C TYR A 100 1.32 8.83 10.86
N ASP A 101 1.66 9.23 12.08
CA ASP A 101 2.71 8.58 12.85
C ASP A 101 2.37 7.11 13.15
N LYS A 102 1.10 6.82 13.51
CA LYS A 102 0.63 5.43 13.66
C LYS A 102 0.76 4.65 12.36
N ALA A 103 0.34 5.21 11.22
CA ALA A 103 0.48 4.56 9.92
C ALA A 103 1.94 4.24 9.61
N LEU A 104 2.85 5.19 9.82
CA LEU A 104 4.28 5.05 9.55
C LEU A 104 4.99 4.14 10.58
N LYS A 105 4.47 4.02 11.81
CA LYS A 105 4.96 3.04 12.78
C LYS A 105 4.64 1.61 12.34
N ILE A 106 3.45 1.38 11.76
CA ILE A 106 3.04 0.07 11.26
C ILE A 106 3.75 -0.24 9.93
N SER A 107 3.79 0.72 9.02
CA SER A 107 4.42 0.60 7.71
C SER A 107 5.34 1.80 7.43
N PRO A 108 6.63 1.73 7.79
CA PRO A 108 7.57 2.84 7.60
C PRO A 108 7.77 3.27 6.13
N LYS A 109 7.39 2.41 5.20
CA LYS A 109 7.47 2.65 3.75
C LYS A 109 6.10 2.99 3.12
N HIS A 110 5.09 3.32 3.92
CA HIS A 110 3.75 3.64 3.44
C HIS A 110 3.76 4.95 2.64
N LYS A 111 3.73 4.86 1.32
CA LYS A 111 3.93 6.00 0.41
C LYS A 111 2.89 7.10 0.62
N GLY A 112 1.60 6.74 0.72
CA GLY A 112 0.52 7.71 0.95
C GLY A 112 0.65 8.44 2.28
N ALA A 113 1.07 7.75 3.36
CA ALA A 113 1.26 8.39 4.66
C ALA A 113 2.45 9.37 4.64
N LEU A 114 3.55 9.02 3.97
CA LEU A 114 4.69 9.92 3.79
C LEU A 114 4.31 11.16 2.97
N GLU A 115 3.54 10.99 1.91
CA GLU A 115 3.08 12.08 1.07
C GLU A 115 2.11 13.00 1.84
N TYR A 116 1.03 12.46 2.42
CA TYR A 116 0.03 13.25 3.13
C TYR A 116 0.56 13.92 4.40
N GLN A 117 1.46 13.27 5.12
CA GLN A 117 2.16 13.89 6.25
C GLN A 117 3.09 15.00 5.77
N GLY A 118 3.75 14.82 4.62
CA GLY A 118 4.56 15.87 4.00
C GLY A 118 3.73 17.11 3.67
N GLU A 119 2.55 16.93 3.07
CA GLU A 119 1.59 18.00 2.81
C GLU A 119 1.13 18.71 4.10
N MET A 120 0.87 17.94 5.15
CA MET A 120 0.54 18.50 6.46
C MET A 120 1.67 19.37 7.00
N PHE A 121 2.91 18.93 6.87
CA PHE A 121 4.08 19.73 7.31
C PHE A 121 4.20 21.03 6.53
N LEU A 122 3.90 21.06 5.23
CA LEU A 122 3.86 22.30 4.46
C LEU A 122 2.78 23.24 4.97
N THR A 123 1.60 22.71 5.30
CA THR A 123 0.51 23.51 5.91
C THR A 123 0.94 24.12 7.24
N GLN A 124 1.80 23.44 8.01
CA GLN A 124 2.38 23.94 9.27
C GLN A 124 3.62 24.83 9.09
N GLY A 125 4.03 25.14 7.85
CA GLY A 125 5.25 25.91 7.57
C GLY A 125 6.54 25.10 7.78
N ASN A 126 6.47 23.80 7.99
CA ASN A 126 7.63 22.96 8.29
C ASN A 126 8.20 22.28 7.03
N LEU A 127 8.80 23.10 6.17
CA LEU A 127 9.43 22.64 4.92
C LEU A 127 10.44 21.53 5.17
N LYS A 128 11.28 21.65 6.20
CA LYS A 128 12.35 20.68 6.51
C LYS A 128 11.78 19.25 6.73
N LYS A 129 10.66 19.13 7.43
CA LYS A 129 10.00 17.81 7.64
C LYS A 129 9.37 17.28 6.37
N ALA A 130 8.77 18.14 5.54
CA ALA A 130 8.23 17.74 4.25
C ALA A 130 9.32 17.21 3.30
N GLU A 131 10.47 17.89 3.24
CA GLU A 131 11.64 17.45 2.45
C GLU A 131 12.21 16.12 2.97
N ALA A 132 12.20 15.90 4.29
CA ALA A 132 12.62 14.62 4.88
C ALA A 132 11.72 13.46 4.41
N ASN A 133 10.40 13.68 4.35
CA ASN A 133 9.47 12.69 3.80
C ASN A 133 9.67 12.47 2.29
N LEU A 134 9.91 13.53 1.52
CA LEU A 134 10.26 13.41 0.10
C LEU A 134 11.53 12.59 -0.10
N LYS A 135 12.56 12.79 0.73
CA LYS A 135 13.81 12.01 0.68
C LYS A 135 13.54 10.52 0.95
N LYS A 136 12.63 10.19 1.89
CA LYS A 136 12.20 8.80 2.11
C LYS A 136 11.48 8.24 0.89
N LEU A 137 10.53 8.97 0.31
CA LEU A 137 9.81 8.57 -0.89
C LEU A 137 10.75 8.30 -2.06
N LYS A 138 11.73 9.16 -2.33
CA LYS A 138 12.75 8.94 -3.37
C LYS A 138 13.52 7.63 -3.18
N LYS A 139 13.83 7.24 -1.92
CA LYS A 139 14.49 5.96 -1.64
C LYS A 139 13.57 4.76 -1.86
N ILE A 140 12.28 4.91 -1.59
CA ILE A 140 11.28 3.83 -1.74
C ILE A 140 10.87 3.66 -3.21
N CYS A 141 10.80 4.77 -3.94
CA CYS A 141 10.31 4.84 -5.31
C CYS A 141 11.49 4.99 -6.30
N PHE A 142 12.33 3.98 -6.40
CA PHE A 142 13.55 4.01 -7.21
C PHE A 142 13.33 4.45 -8.68
N LEU A 143 12.20 4.06 -9.28
CA LEU A 143 11.80 4.47 -10.64
C LEU A 143 10.77 5.62 -10.64
N GLY A 144 10.59 6.29 -9.51
CA GLY A 144 9.54 7.28 -9.31
C GLY A 144 8.18 6.65 -8.96
N CYS A 145 7.35 7.41 -8.26
CA CYS A 145 5.95 7.05 -7.98
C CYS A 145 5.09 8.30 -7.87
N LYS A 146 3.77 8.10 -7.90
CA LYS A 146 2.79 9.18 -7.83
C LYS A 146 2.99 10.04 -6.59
N GLU A 147 3.16 9.42 -5.43
CA GLU A 147 3.28 10.09 -4.13
C GLU A 147 4.56 10.94 -4.03
N GLU A 148 5.67 10.46 -4.59
CA GLU A 148 6.91 11.25 -4.68
C GLU A 148 6.71 12.49 -5.55
N LYS A 149 6.11 12.31 -6.74
CA LYS A 149 5.85 13.41 -7.66
C LYS A 149 4.94 14.46 -7.03
N MET A 150 3.86 14.03 -6.38
CA MET A 150 2.88 14.92 -5.74
C MET A 150 3.54 15.75 -4.63
N LEU A 151 4.27 15.12 -3.70
CA LEU A 151 4.94 15.85 -2.63
C LEU A 151 6.03 16.79 -3.15
N LYS A 152 6.79 16.37 -4.17
CA LYS A 152 7.78 17.25 -4.83
C LYS A 152 7.11 18.49 -5.43
N GLU A 153 6.01 18.32 -6.13
CA GLU A 153 5.25 19.45 -6.72
C GLU A 153 4.72 20.39 -5.64
N SER A 154 4.23 19.86 -4.52
CA SER A 154 3.72 20.66 -3.40
C SER A 154 4.83 21.45 -2.71
N ILE A 155 6.01 20.88 -2.53
CA ILE A 155 7.19 21.59 -2.03
C ILE A 155 7.59 22.71 -3.01
N MET A 156 7.58 22.47 -4.31
CA MET A 156 7.87 23.49 -5.31
C MET A 156 6.88 24.65 -5.28
N LYS A 157 5.57 24.38 -5.12
CA LYS A 157 4.53 25.41 -4.95
C LYS A 157 4.74 26.21 -3.66
N TYR A 158 5.00 25.52 -2.56
CA TYR A 158 5.29 26.17 -1.27
C TYR A 158 6.46 27.16 -1.36
N ASN A 159 7.56 26.76 -2.01
CA ASN A 159 8.73 27.62 -2.20
C ASN A 159 8.45 28.86 -3.09
N LYS A 160 7.39 28.81 -3.90
CA LYS A 160 6.90 29.97 -4.69
C LYS A 160 5.87 30.81 -3.92
N GLY A 161 5.63 30.56 -2.65
CA GLY A 161 4.60 31.22 -1.84
C GLY A 161 3.16 30.84 -2.22
N GLN A 162 2.97 29.77 -2.99
CA GLN A 162 1.66 29.29 -3.38
C GLN A 162 1.14 28.28 -2.36
N LYS A 163 -0.16 28.35 -2.06
CA LYS A 163 -0.80 27.33 -1.20
C LYS A 163 -0.80 25.98 -1.90
N SER A 164 -0.60 24.91 -1.12
CA SER A 164 -0.83 23.54 -1.61
C SER A 164 -2.27 23.38 -2.10
N SER A 165 -2.46 22.67 -3.20
CA SER A 165 -3.78 22.42 -3.81
C SER A 165 -4.54 21.26 -3.15
N TYR A 166 -4.02 20.73 -2.05
CA TYR A 166 -4.62 19.62 -1.32
C TYR A 166 -5.45 20.07 -0.14
#